data_ba02114acea41bacc85c41601c50fd27
#
_entry.id   ba02114acea41bacc85c41601c50fd27
#
_cell.length_a   1.000
_cell.length_b   1.000
_cell.length_c   1.000
_cell.angle_alpha   90.00
_cell.angle_beta   90.00
_cell.angle_gamma   90.00
#
_symmetry.space_group_name_H-M   'P 1'
#
loop_
_entity.id
_entity.type
_entity.pdbx_description
1 polymer ?
#
loop_
_entity_poly.entity_id
_entity_poly.type
_entity_poly.pdbx_seq_one_letter_code
_entity_poly.pdbx_strand_id
1 'polypeptide(L)'
;MQNSKEDVEYAIESASRSFYKTREWRDLDVQQRSDKLLKIADMIESEIDEIAKTESMDNGKPLREAQADVDDAVHCFRYYAGLIRTPSGQTYNVNSNFGNMHSYTVKEPVGVCALITPWNFPFLMSVWKIAPALAAGNSIIFKPSSETVLSALKLFEILDKCDLPKGTANLVIGSGST
;
A
#
# COMPACT_ATOMS: atom_id res chain seq x y z
N MET A 1 -11.66 1.63 19.16
CA MET A 1 -10.25 1.91 19.53
C MET A 1 -9.82 3.15 18.75
N GLN A 2 -9.11 4.07 19.39
CA GLN A 2 -8.66 5.31 18.74
C GLN A 2 -7.21 5.54 19.17
N ASN A 3 -6.33 5.79 18.21
CA ASN A 3 -4.93 6.13 18.49
C ASN A 3 -4.83 7.55 19.06
N SER A 4 -3.85 7.77 19.91
CA SER A 4 -3.47 9.08 20.43
C SER A 4 -2.61 9.85 19.40
N LYS A 5 -2.35 11.10 19.68
CA LYS A 5 -1.42 11.90 18.87
C LYS A 5 -0.01 11.32 18.91
N GLU A 6 0.42 10.81 20.05
CA GLU A 6 1.72 10.17 20.25
C GLU A 6 1.84 8.89 19.40
N ASP A 7 0.75 8.11 19.25
CA ASP A 7 0.74 6.94 18.38
C ASP A 7 0.92 7.32 16.89
N VAL A 8 0.31 8.44 16.47
CA VAL A 8 0.47 8.99 15.12
C VAL A 8 1.92 9.44 14.89
N GLU A 9 2.49 10.16 15.84
CA GLU A 9 3.90 10.59 15.78
C GLU A 9 4.84 9.38 15.71
N TYR A 10 4.59 8.34 16.51
CA TYR A 10 5.34 7.09 16.46
C TYR A 10 5.23 6.38 15.09
N ALA A 11 4.04 6.36 14.49
CA ALA A 11 3.85 5.79 13.14
C ALA A 11 4.64 6.58 12.08
N ILE A 12 4.68 7.92 12.19
CA ILE A 12 5.47 8.79 11.31
C ILE A 12 6.96 8.53 11.47
N GLU A 13 7.45 8.44 12.70
CA GLU A 13 8.86 8.12 12.98
C GLU A 13 9.23 6.73 12.46
N SER A 14 8.38 5.72 12.68
CA SER A 14 8.56 4.35 12.22
C SER A 14 8.67 4.29 10.69
N ALA A 15 7.73 4.91 9.97
CA ALA A 15 7.73 4.98 8.51
C ALA A 15 8.95 5.75 7.98
N SER A 16 9.28 6.87 8.61
CA SER A 16 10.45 7.70 8.23
C SER A 16 11.75 6.94 8.43
N ARG A 17 11.89 6.21 9.53
CA ARG A 17 13.06 5.36 9.79
C ARG A 17 13.18 4.27 8.74
N SER A 18 12.07 3.58 8.44
CA SER A 18 12.03 2.55 7.39
C SER A 18 12.49 3.10 6.04
N PHE A 19 11.98 4.25 5.63
CA PHE A 19 12.27 4.81 4.31
C PHE A 19 13.66 5.46 4.21
N TYR A 20 14.06 6.27 5.19
CA TYR A 20 15.26 7.10 5.09
C TYR A 20 16.50 6.49 5.76
N LYS A 21 16.34 5.53 6.69
CA LYS A 21 17.45 4.98 7.48
C LYS A 21 17.72 3.52 7.15
N THR A 22 16.78 2.60 7.43
CA THR A 22 16.99 1.17 7.16
C THR A 22 16.91 0.83 5.69
N ARG A 23 15.97 1.43 4.96
CA ARG A 23 15.79 1.33 3.51
C ARG A 23 15.54 -0.09 2.99
N GLU A 24 15.28 -1.04 3.86
CA GLU A 24 15.14 -2.46 3.51
C GLU A 24 14.05 -2.72 2.45
N TRP A 25 12.89 -2.02 2.53
CA TRP A 25 11.84 -2.11 1.53
C TRP A 25 12.17 -1.32 0.26
N ARG A 26 12.63 -0.09 0.45
CA ARG A 26 12.95 0.82 -0.64
C ARG A 26 14.01 0.26 -1.59
N ASP A 27 15.04 -0.36 -1.02
CA ASP A 27 16.21 -0.83 -1.77
C ASP A 27 16.09 -2.31 -2.22
N LEU A 28 14.93 -2.99 -1.94
CA LEU A 28 14.65 -4.28 -2.56
C LEU A 28 14.69 -4.16 -4.08
N ASP A 29 15.28 -5.15 -4.72
CA ASP A 29 15.16 -5.23 -6.17
C ASP A 29 13.70 -5.42 -6.61
N VAL A 30 13.44 -5.10 -7.87
CA VAL A 30 12.09 -5.12 -8.44
C VAL A 30 11.46 -6.51 -8.36
N GLN A 31 12.24 -7.58 -8.55
CA GLN A 31 11.75 -8.96 -8.49
C GLN A 31 11.31 -9.30 -7.06
N GLN A 32 12.17 -9.06 -6.08
CA GLN A 32 11.89 -9.33 -4.66
C GLN A 32 10.64 -8.58 -4.18
N ARG A 33 10.51 -7.30 -4.56
CA ARG A 33 9.34 -6.50 -4.20
C ARG A 33 8.07 -7.01 -4.90
N SER A 34 8.16 -7.38 -6.18
CA SER A 34 7.06 -8.02 -6.91
C SER A 34 6.60 -9.32 -6.23
N ASP A 35 7.54 -10.18 -5.84
CA ASP A 35 7.22 -11.46 -5.19
C ASP A 35 6.52 -11.26 -3.83
N LYS A 36 6.90 -10.22 -3.07
CA LYS A 36 6.20 -9.84 -1.84
C LYS A 36 4.76 -9.37 -2.12
N LEU A 37 4.53 -8.58 -3.17
CA LEU A 37 3.18 -8.15 -3.56
C LEU A 37 2.31 -9.33 -4.02
N LEU A 38 2.88 -10.29 -4.76
CA LEU A 38 2.19 -11.54 -5.13
C LEU A 38 1.84 -12.36 -3.90
N LYS A 39 2.75 -12.50 -2.92
CA LYS A 39 2.48 -13.18 -1.66
C LYS A 39 1.30 -12.54 -0.91
N ILE A 40 1.22 -11.21 -0.89
CA ILE A 40 0.07 -10.50 -0.29
C ILE A 40 -1.22 -10.85 -1.04
N ALA A 41 -1.22 -10.82 -2.38
CA ALA A 41 -2.38 -11.18 -3.19
C ALA A 41 -2.86 -12.61 -2.91
N ASP A 42 -1.94 -13.58 -2.86
CA ASP A 42 -2.25 -14.98 -2.61
C ASP A 42 -2.82 -15.20 -1.20
N MET A 43 -2.32 -14.46 -0.21
CA MET A 43 -2.88 -14.52 1.15
C MET A 43 -4.27 -13.91 1.24
N ILE A 44 -4.53 -12.77 0.57
CA ILE A 44 -5.87 -12.19 0.48
C ILE A 44 -6.84 -13.19 -0.18
N GLU A 45 -6.42 -13.80 -1.30
CA GLU A 45 -7.22 -14.77 -2.02
C GLU A 45 -7.55 -16.01 -1.17
N SER A 46 -6.60 -16.48 -0.37
CA SER A 46 -6.81 -17.64 0.53
C SER A 46 -7.78 -17.34 1.68
N GLU A 47 -7.96 -16.07 2.06
CA GLU A 47 -8.84 -15.63 3.15
C GLU A 47 -10.08 -14.85 2.63
N ILE A 48 -10.43 -14.93 1.33
CA ILE A 48 -11.45 -14.10 0.67
C ILE A 48 -12.80 -14.16 1.38
N ASP A 49 -13.27 -15.34 1.77
CA ASP A 49 -14.59 -15.51 2.43
C ASP A 49 -14.61 -14.89 3.83
N GLU A 50 -13.50 -14.96 4.57
CA GLU A 50 -13.39 -14.39 5.91
C GLU A 50 -13.31 -12.86 5.84
N ILE A 51 -12.52 -12.33 4.92
CA ILE A 51 -12.40 -10.88 4.69
C ILE A 51 -13.76 -10.32 4.25
N ALA A 52 -14.43 -10.96 3.28
CA ALA A 52 -15.73 -10.53 2.77
C ALA A 52 -16.82 -10.54 3.84
N LYS A 53 -16.83 -11.55 4.71
CA LYS A 53 -17.76 -11.59 5.86
C LYS A 53 -17.49 -10.43 6.81
N THR A 54 -16.22 -10.19 7.14
CA THR A 54 -15.82 -9.07 8.01
C THR A 54 -16.24 -7.74 7.41
N GLU A 55 -15.98 -7.53 6.12
CA GLU A 55 -16.38 -6.32 5.37
C GLU A 55 -17.90 -6.12 5.36
N SER A 56 -18.66 -7.20 5.07
CA SER A 56 -20.10 -7.16 5.05
C SER A 56 -20.71 -6.83 6.43
N MET A 57 -20.13 -7.37 7.50
CA MET A 57 -20.58 -7.10 8.86
C MET A 57 -20.24 -5.68 9.33
N ASP A 58 -19.09 -5.16 8.97
CA ASP A 58 -18.58 -3.85 9.40
C ASP A 58 -19.20 -2.70 8.60
N ASN A 59 -19.33 -2.87 7.27
CA ASN A 59 -19.82 -1.85 6.35
C ASN A 59 -21.35 -1.95 6.10
N GLY A 60 -21.93 -3.14 6.22
CA GLY A 60 -23.35 -3.41 5.94
C GLY A 60 -23.67 -3.69 4.47
N LYS A 61 -22.67 -3.82 3.58
CA LYS A 61 -22.91 -4.20 2.18
C LYS A 61 -23.27 -5.69 2.04
N PRO A 62 -23.98 -6.09 0.97
CA PRO A 62 -24.27 -7.50 0.70
C PRO A 62 -22.98 -8.33 0.61
N LEU A 63 -22.96 -9.53 1.16
CA LEU A 63 -21.80 -10.43 1.16
C LEU A 63 -21.24 -10.67 -0.25
N ARG A 64 -22.10 -10.80 -1.24
CA ARG A 64 -21.69 -10.98 -2.65
C ARG A 64 -20.88 -9.79 -3.17
N GLU A 65 -21.26 -8.57 -2.81
CA GLU A 65 -20.53 -7.36 -3.18
C GLU A 65 -19.19 -7.30 -2.45
N ALA A 66 -19.16 -7.65 -1.17
CA ALA A 66 -17.93 -7.72 -0.42
C ALA A 66 -16.95 -8.77 -0.99
N GLN A 67 -17.44 -9.92 -1.46
CA GLN A 67 -16.62 -10.93 -2.13
C GLN A 67 -16.02 -10.40 -3.44
N ALA A 68 -16.80 -9.69 -4.25
CA ALA A 68 -16.32 -9.06 -5.47
C ALA A 68 -15.25 -7.99 -5.18
N ASP A 69 -15.44 -7.17 -4.15
CA ASP A 69 -14.46 -6.15 -3.73
C ASP A 69 -13.12 -6.78 -3.30
N VAL A 70 -13.17 -7.92 -2.60
CA VAL A 70 -11.94 -8.63 -2.18
C VAL A 70 -11.24 -9.27 -3.37
N ASP A 71 -11.99 -9.83 -4.32
CA ASP A 71 -11.43 -10.38 -5.56
C ASP A 71 -10.74 -9.30 -6.40
N ASP A 72 -11.38 -8.13 -6.57
CA ASP A 72 -10.77 -6.96 -7.22
C ASP A 72 -9.50 -6.48 -6.50
N ALA A 73 -9.47 -6.58 -5.18
CA ALA A 73 -8.28 -6.25 -4.39
C ALA A 73 -7.10 -7.19 -4.68
N VAL A 74 -7.35 -8.50 -4.84
CA VAL A 74 -6.34 -9.49 -5.27
C VAL A 74 -5.78 -9.10 -6.64
N HIS A 75 -6.67 -8.80 -7.60
CA HIS A 75 -6.26 -8.37 -8.94
C HIS A 75 -5.43 -7.08 -8.91
N CYS A 76 -5.76 -6.13 -8.04
CA CYS A 76 -5.02 -4.90 -7.88
C CYS A 76 -3.56 -5.15 -7.41
N PHE A 77 -3.34 -5.98 -6.41
CA PHE A 77 -1.97 -6.34 -6.00
C PHE A 77 -1.20 -7.06 -7.10
N ARG A 78 -1.83 -8.00 -7.81
CA ARG A 78 -1.22 -8.71 -8.94
C ARG A 78 -0.88 -7.78 -10.10
N TYR A 79 -1.75 -6.82 -10.39
CA TYR A 79 -1.49 -5.78 -11.40
C TYR A 79 -0.23 -4.98 -11.08
N TYR A 80 -0.11 -4.44 -9.86
CA TYR A 80 1.05 -3.64 -9.47
C TYR A 80 2.32 -4.48 -9.35
N ALA A 81 2.24 -5.73 -8.92
CA ALA A 81 3.35 -6.67 -8.93
C ALA A 81 3.92 -6.88 -10.34
N GLY A 82 3.06 -6.97 -11.35
CA GLY A 82 3.45 -7.03 -12.76
C GLY A 82 4.00 -5.69 -13.28
N LEU A 83 3.32 -4.60 -12.96
CA LEU A 83 3.64 -3.27 -13.47
C LEU A 83 5.04 -2.81 -13.09
N ILE A 84 5.48 -3.04 -11.85
CA ILE A 84 6.82 -2.60 -11.40
C ILE A 84 7.98 -3.31 -12.10
N ARG A 85 7.73 -4.46 -12.72
CA ARG A 85 8.74 -5.19 -13.53
C ARG A 85 8.98 -4.57 -14.90
N THR A 86 8.11 -3.65 -15.31
CA THR A 86 8.24 -2.99 -16.60
C THR A 86 9.12 -1.75 -16.46
N PRO A 87 10.27 -1.68 -17.15
CA PRO A 87 11.09 -0.48 -17.13
C PRO A 87 10.26 0.74 -17.53
N SER A 88 10.33 1.79 -16.75
CA SER A 88 9.58 3.00 -17.03
C SER A 88 10.46 4.22 -16.89
N GLY A 89 10.52 4.98 -17.95
CA GLY A 89 11.27 6.22 -18.05
C GLY A 89 11.18 6.72 -19.47
N GLN A 90 11.57 7.94 -19.69
CA GLN A 90 11.63 8.56 -21.01
C GLN A 90 13.04 8.99 -21.29
N THR A 91 13.42 8.92 -22.54
CA THR A 91 14.73 9.34 -23.02
C THR A 91 14.56 10.43 -24.06
N TYR A 92 15.35 11.49 -23.94
CA TYR A 92 15.30 12.63 -24.83
C TYR A 92 16.70 12.96 -25.37
N ASN A 93 16.78 13.21 -26.66
CA ASN A 93 17.95 13.83 -27.28
C ASN A 93 17.70 15.33 -27.37
N VAL A 94 18.52 16.11 -26.69
CA VAL A 94 18.40 17.57 -26.67
C VAL A 94 19.57 18.16 -27.46
N ASN A 95 19.25 18.82 -28.58
CA ASN A 95 20.21 19.61 -29.33
C ASN A 95 20.26 21.01 -28.74
N SER A 96 21.39 21.46 -28.28
CA SER A 96 21.61 22.78 -27.73
C SER A 96 22.84 23.46 -28.31
N ASN A 97 22.96 24.77 -28.08
CA ASN A 97 24.17 25.51 -28.46
C ASN A 97 25.44 25.04 -27.75
N PHE A 98 25.31 24.19 -26.72
CA PHE A 98 26.40 23.59 -25.98
C PHE A 98 26.77 22.16 -26.45
N GLY A 99 26.09 21.69 -27.52
CA GLY A 99 26.27 20.34 -28.08
C GLY A 99 25.06 19.45 -27.91
N ASN A 100 25.19 18.21 -28.34
CA ASN A 100 24.14 17.19 -28.21
C ASN A 100 24.19 16.61 -26.79
N MET A 101 23.05 16.69 -26.07
CA MET A 101 22.88 16.12 -24.74
C MET A 101 21.89 14.97 -24.79
N HIS A 102 22.14 13.96 -23.97
CA HIS A 102 21.22 12.87 -23.72
C HIS A 102 20.59 13.03 -22.35
N SER A 103 19.26 13.10 -22.28
CA SER A 103 18.50 13.23 -21.03
C SER A 103 17.57 12.05 -20.86
N TYR A 104 17.43 11.54 -19.65
CA TYR A 104 16.50 10.48 -19.32
C TYR A 104 15.81 10.73 -17.97
N THR A 105 14.64 10.15 -17.77
CA THR A 105 13.93 10.19 -16.50
C THR A 105 14.03 8.86 -15.78
N VAL A 106 14.17 8.91 -14.46
CA VAL A 106 14.12 7.76 -13.56
C VAL A 106 12.96 7.97 -12.59
N LYS A 107 12.14 6.94 -12.39
CA LYS A 107 11.09 6.96 -11.37
C LYS A 107 11.67 6.49 -10.05
N GLU A 108 11.48 7.28 -9.01
CA GLU A 108 11.93 6.98 -7.64
C GLU A 108 10.76 7.01 -6.67
N PRO A 109 10.83 6.29 -5.52
CA PRO A 109 9.84 6.39 -4.47
C PRO A 109 9.72 7.83 -3.94
N VAL A 110 8.51 8.27 -3.65
CA VAL A 110 8.23 9.63 -3.14
C VAL A 110 8.67 9.79 -1.68
N GLY A 111 8.59 8.71 -0.89
CA GLY A 111 8.96 8.76 0.53
C GLY A 111 7.97 8.05 1.44
N VAL A 112 7.51 8.74 2.47
CA VAL A 112 6.44 8.31 3.36
C VAL A 112 5.11 8.81 2.83
N CYS A 113 4.18 7.90 2.56
CA CYS A 113 2.87 8.21 2.02
C CYS A 113 1.78 8.08 3.09
N ALA A 114 1.03 9.14 3.34
CA ALA A 114 -0.19 9.09 4.13
C ALA A 114 -1.37 8.67 3.24
N LEU A 115 -2.03 7.56 3.58
CA LEU A 115 -3.12 6.97 2.82
C LEU A 115 -4.40 7.04 3.65
N ILE A 116 -5.42 7.73 3.15
CA ILE A 116 -6.70 7.91 3.85
C ILE A 116 -7.81 7.36 2.98
N THR A 117 -8.71 6.55 3.55
CA THR A 117 -9.82 5.93 2.82
C THR A 117 -11.18 6.21 3.47
N PRO A 118 -12.24 6.31 2.65
CA PRO A 118 -13.61 6.45 3.13
C PRO A 118 -14.19 5.10 3.59
N TRP A 119 -15.44 5.14 4.03
CA TRP A 119 -16.17 4.00 4.62
C TRP A 119 -16.91 3.12 3.61
N ASN A 120 -17.15 3.58 2.39
CA ASN A 120 -18.07 2.90 1.45
C ASN A 120 -17.49 1.67 0.75
N PHE A 121 -16.17 1.63 0.52
CA PHE A 121 -15.42 0.47 0.02
C PHE A 121 -14.16 0.27 0.87
N PRO A 122 -14.30 -0.10 2.16
CA PRO A 122 -13.20 -0.06 3.12
C PRO A 122 -11.99 -0.89 2.67
N PHE A 123 -12.19 -2.16 2.31
CA PHE A 123 -11.10 -3.06 1.90
C PHE A 123 -10.53 -2.68 0.55
N LEU A 124 -11.38 -2.55 -0.48
CA LEU A 124 -10.94 -2.30 -1.85
C LEU A 124 -10.20 -0.98 -2.00
N MET A 125 -10.73 0.11 -1.43
CA MET A 125 -10.06 1.41 -1.50
C MET A 125 -8.77 1.47 -0.66
N SER A 126 -8.66 0.66 0.39
CA SER A 126 -7.41 0.47 1.11
C SER A 126 -6.35 -0.12 0.19
N VAL A 127 -6.70 -1.18 -0.52
CA VAL A 127 -5.79 -1.85 -1.46
C VAL A 127 -5.42 -0.95 -2.64
N TRP A 128 -6.37 -0.19 -3.20
CA TRP A 128 -6.08 0.77 -4.29
C TRP A 128 -5.04 1.84 -3.93
N LYS A 129 -4.84 2.12 -2.64
CA LYS A 129 -3.81 3.05 -2.17
C LYS A 129 -2.56 2.34 -1.69
N ILE A 130 -2.70 1.23 -0.98
CA ILE A 130 -1.57 0.49 -0.39
C ILE A 130 -0.76 -0.21 -1.49
N ALA A 131 -1.40 -0.90 -2.42
CA ALA A 131 -0.70 -1.67 -3.45
C ALA A 131 0.23 -0.78 -4.32
N PRO A 132 -0.22 0.34 -4.92
CA PRO A 132 0.67 1.20 -5.71
C PRO A 132 1.76 1.87 -4.86
N ALA A 133 1.46 2.26 -3.62
CA ALA A 133 2.44 2.89 -2.74
C ALA A 133 3.58 1.94 -2.37
N LEU A 134 3.24 0.69 -1.99
CA LEU A 134 4.23 -0.36 -1.70
C LEU A 134 4.97 -0.77 -2.97
N ALA A 135 4.28 -0.93 -4.10
CA ALA A 135 4.88 -1.25 -5.38
C ALA A 135 5.98 -0.25 -5.79
N ALA A 136 5.71 1.04 -5.59
CA ALA A 136 6.68 2.10 -5.87
C ALA A 136 7.85 2.18 -4.86
N GLY A 137 7.87 1.34 -3.82
CA GLY A 137 8.96 1.30 -2.82
C GLY A 137 8.81 2.32 -1.68
N ASN A 138 7.63 2.88 -1.47
CA ASN A 138 7.36 3.81 -0.39
C ASN A 138 7.11 3.09 0.94
N SER A 139 7.32 3.79 2.07
CA SER A 139 6.74 3.44 3.36
C SER A 139 5.39 4.14 3.51
N ILE A 140 4.43 3.50 4.19
CA ILE A 140 3.07 3.98 4.28
C ILE A 140 2.60 4.17 5.72
N ILE A 141 1.73 5.16 5.91
CA ILE A 141 0.90 5.34 7.09
C ILE A 141 -0.55 5.34 6.59
N PHE A 142 -1.29 4.32 6.98
CA PHE A 142 -2.65 4.12 6.51
C PHE A 142 -3.66 4.47 7.59
N LYS A 143 -4.67 5.28 7.24
CA LYS A 143 -5.78 5.64 8.11
C LYS A 143 -7.12 5.29 7.42
N PRO A 144 -7.81 4.21 7.82
CA PRO A 144 -9.17 3.92 7.37
C PRO A 144 -10.17 4.93 7.96
N SER A 145 -11.39 4.91 7.45
CA SER A 145 -12.52 5.56 8.14
C SER A 145 -12.69 4.97 9.54
N SER A 146 -13.05 5.82 10.52
CA SER A 146 -13.41 5.36 11.87
C SER A 146 -14.67 4.48 11.91
N GLU A 147 -15.51 4.59 10.88
CA GLU A 147 -16.78 3.86 10.78
C GLU A 147 -16.62 2.41 10.31
N THR A 148 -15.52 2.09 9.62
CA THR A 148 -15.30 0.77 9.01
C THR A 148 -13.80 0.43 9.09
N VAL A 149 -13.39 -0.17 10.21
CA VAL A 149 -11.98 -0.44 10.50
C VAL A 149 -11.60 -1.91 10.43
N LEU A 150 -12.58 -2.83 10.52
CA LEU A 150 -12.27 -4.25 10.75
C LEU A 150 -11.59 -4.91 9.55
N SER A 151 -12.05 -4.62 8.34
CA SER A 151 -11.40 -5.15 7.13
C SER A 151 -10.01 -4.57 6.90
N ALA A 152 -9.77 -3.32 7.31
CA ALA A 152 -8.44 -2.73 7.30
C ALA A 152 -7.48 -3.41 8.29
N LEU A 153 -7.97 -3.75 9.50
CA LEU A 153 -7.20 -4.54 10.48
C LEU A 153 -6.81 -5.90 9.89
N LYS A 154 -7.77 -6.57 9.23
CA LYS A 154 -7.53 -7.85 8.56
C LYS A 154 -6.43 -7.74 7.50
N LEU A 155 -6.47 -6.67 6.69
CA LEU A 155 -5.41 -6.41 5.69
C LEU A 155 -4.04 -6.24 6.35
N PHE A 156 -3.94 -5.53 7.47
CA PHE A 156 -2.66 -5.32 8.16
C PHE A 156 -2.15 -6.60 8.85
N GLU A 157 -3.03 -7.49 9.33
CA GLU A 157 -2.65 -8.84 9.77
C GLU A 157 -2.01 -9.66 8.63
N ILE A 158 -2.56 -9.54 7.41
CA ILE A 158 -1.98 -10.18 6.21
C ILE A 158 -0.62 -9.56 5.87
N LEU A 159 -0.49 -8.23 5.87
CA LEU A 159 0.77 -7.55 5.60
C LEU A 159 1.86 -7.97 6.60
N ASP A 160 1.52 -8.13 7.88
CA ASP A 160 2.45 -8.60 8.92
C ASP A 160 2.93 -10.03 8.64
N LYS A 161 2.00 -10.94 8.29
CA LYS A 161 2.33 -12.34 7.90
C LYS A 161 3.17 -12.44 6.61
N CYS A 162 3.22 -11.38 5.80
CA CYS A 162 4.02 -11.34 4.57
C CYS A 162 5.48 -10.92 4.78
N ASP A 163 5.91 -10.74 6.02
CA ASP A 163 7.28 -10.38 6.39
C ASP A 163 7.75 -9.10 5.68
N LEU A 164 6.91 -8.07 5.68
CA LEU A 164 7.36 -6.73 5.26
C LEU A 164 8.38 -6.19 6.28
N PRO A 165 9.43 -5.51 5.84
CA PRO A 165 10.36 -4.87 6.75
C PRO A 165 9.65 -3.94 7.73
N LYS A 166 10.10 -3.91 8.98
CA LYS A 166 9.48 -3.10 10.04
C LYS A 166 9.38 -1.63 9.66
N GLY A 167 8.22 -1.05 9.90
CA GLY A 167 7.93 0.35 9.60
C GLY A 167 7.57 0.63 8.14
N THR A 168 7.59 -0.38 7.25
CA THR A 168 7.15 -0.21 5.86
C THR A 168 5.65 0.10 5.77
N ALA A 169 4.83 -0.58 6.57
CA ALA A 169 3.39 -0.34 6.66
C ALA A 169 2.99 -0.07 8.11
N ASN A 170 2.31 1.03 8.34
CA ASN A 170 1.85 1.47 9.65
C ASN A 170 0.36 1.80 9.58
N LEU A 171 -0.42 1.33 10.57
CA LEU A 171 -1.86 1.57 10.67
C LEU A 171 -2.15 2.56 11.80
N VAL A 172 -2.97 3.56 11.50
CA VAL A 172 -3.48 4.52 12.49
C VAL A 172 -5.01 4.54 12.40
N ILE A 173 -5.67 4.36 13.54
CA ILE A 173 -7.13 4.35 13.65
C ILE A 173 -7.57 5.55 14.50
N GLY A 174 -8.52 6.34 14.00
CA GLY A 174 -9.05 7.48 14.73
C GLY A 174 -9.79 8.47 13.86
N SER A 175 -10.26 9.55 14.50
CA SER A 175 -10.89 10.66 13.79
C SER A 175 -9.87 11.45 12.97
N GLY A 176 -10.37 12.30 12.07
CA GLY A 176 -9.51 13.22 11.31
C GLY A 176 -8.96 14.40 12.13
N SER A 177 -9.38 14.54 13.39
CA SER A 177 -8.96 15.62 14.29
C SER A 177 -7.81 15.22 15.23
N THR A 178 -7.37 13.97 15.17
CA THR A 178 -6.20 13.47 15.91
C THR A 178 -4.94 13.76 15.13
#